data_c41d69e1fee65664224c6695d712827c
#
_entry.id   c41d69e1fee65664224c6695d712827c
#
_cell.length_a   1.000
_cell.length_b   1.000
_cell.length_c   1.000
_cell.angle_alpha   90.00
_cell.angle_beta   90.00
_cell.angle_gamma   90.00
#
_symmetry.space_group_name_H-M   'P 1'
#
loop_
_entity.id
_entity.type
_entity.pdbx_description
1 polymer ?
#
loop_
_entity_poly.entity_id
_entity_poly.type
_entity_poly.pdbx_seq_one_letter_code
_entity_poly.pdbx_strand_id
1 'polypeptide(L)'
;MDAIRGEVSDKIPIRLVIGIASRALFDLDESHRVFVDEGVEAYHAYQVARENEVLQPGVAFALVRKLLALNQRIGEAGRVEIILLSRNSSDTGLRVFNSIRHHKLDITRAAFTGGASPYRYVGAFDAHLFLSADPSDVRQALAAGC
;
A
#
# COMPACT_ATOMS: atom_id res chain seq x y z
N MET A 1 -20.71 30.70 41.02
CA MET A 1 -19.48 30.57 40.24
C MET A 1 -19.44 29.16 39.67
N ASP A 2 -20.08 28.99 38.53
CA ASP A 2 -20.09 27.68 37.85
C ASP A 2 -18.90 27.61 36.92
N ALA A 3 -17.93 26.78 37.33
CA ALA A 3 -16.84 26.40 36.48
C ALA A 3 -17.40 25.52 35.35
N ILE A 4 -17.44 26.07 34.16
CA ILE A 4 -17.71 25.33 32.94
C ILE A 4 -16.56 24.36 32.79
N ARG A 5 -16.76 23.11 33.24
CA ARG A 5 -15.94 21.98 32.84
C ARG A 5 -16.24 21.74 31.37
N GLY A 6 -15.39 22.29 30.50
CA GLY A 6 -15.35 21.85 29.14
C GLY A 6 -15.02 20.36 29.14
N GLU A 7 -15.97 19.51 28.76
CA GLU A 7 -15.72 18.15 28.40
C GLU A 7 -14.76 18.18 27.20
N VAL A 8 -13.47 17.97 27.44
CA VAL A 8 -12.55 17.59 26.44
C VAL A 8 -13.03 16.19 26.02
N SER A 9 -13.79 16.14 24.96
CA SER A 9 -14.13 14.87 24.31
C SER A 9 -12.81 14.26 23.83
N ASP A 10 -12.26 13.33 24.61
CA ASP A 10 -11.18 12.43 24.21
C ASP A 10 -11.69 11.48 23.10
N LYS A 11 -12.10 12.06 21.98
CA LYS A 11 -12.38 11.28 20.79
C LYS A 11 -11.04 10.83 20.23
N ILE A 12 -10.70 9.58 20.49
CA ILE A 12 -9.59 8.91 19.79
C ILE A 12 -9.84 9.10 18.30
N PRO A 13 -8.92 9.73 17.56
CA PRO A 13 -9.13 9.96 16.13
C PRO A 13 -9.28 8.62 15.42
N ILE A 14 -10.32 8.49 14.59
CA ILE A 14 -10.58 7.28 13.80
C ILE A 14 -9.47 7.15 12.79
N ARG A 15 -8.78 6.00 12.79
CA ARG A 15 -7.75 5.67 11.84
C ARG A 15 -8.20 4.49 10.98
N LEU A 16 -8.23 4.69 9.67
CA LEU A 16 -8.45 3.63 8.69
C LEU A 16 -7.11 3.29 8.02
N VAL A 17 -6.63 2.08 8.27
CA VAL A 17 -5.38 1.56 7.70
C VAL A 17 -5.70 0.59 6.59
N ILE A 18 -5.14 0.83 5.41
CA ILE A 18 -5.35 0.04 4.20
C ILE A 18 -3.99 -0.46 3.70
N GLY A 19 -3.82 -1.78 3.67
CA GLY A 19 -2.69 -2.40 3.00
C GLY A 19 -2.97 -2.55 1.51
N ILE A 20 -1.98 -2.28 0.67
CA ILE A 20 -2.12 -2.43 -0.78
C ILE A 20 -0.90 -3.13 -1.38
N ALA A 21 -1.14 -4.13 -2.22
CA ALA A 21 -0.11 -4.77 -3.01
C ALA A 21 0.34 -3.86 -4.17
N SER A 22 1.62 -3.94 -4.52
CA SER A 22 2.18 -3.11 -5.61
C SER A 22 1.47 -3.30 -6.94
N ARG A 23 1.05 -4.53 -7.30
CA ARG A 23 0.29 -4.83 -8.53
C ARG A 23 -1.14 -4.33 -8.52
N ALA A 24 -1.72 -4.06 -7.37
CA ALA A 24 -3.02 -3.41 -7.29
C ALA A 24 -2.90 -1.88 -7.46
N LEU A 25 -1.82 -1.30 -6.93
CA LEU A 25 -1.56 0.14 -7.02
C LEU A 25 -1.11 0.57 -8.40
N PHE A 26 -0.19 -0.18 -9.01
CA PHE A 26 0.37 0.12 -10.33
C PHE A 26 0.21 -1.05 -11.30
N ASP A 27 0.22 -0.73 -12.59
CA ASP A 27 0.32 -1.71 -13.66
C ASP A 27 1.75 -2.27 -13.73
N LEU A 28 1.92 -3.49 -13.26
CA LEU A 28 3.16 -4.26 -13.27
C LEU A 28 3.07 -5.48 -14.19
N ASP A 29 2.11 -5.53 -15.10
CA ASP A 29 1.87 -6.72 -15.93
C ASP A 29 3.05 -7.08 -16.82
N GLU A 30 3.74 -6.08 -17.36
CA GLU A 30 4.92 -6.31 -18.19
C GLU A 30 6.07 -6.93 -17.37
N SER A 31 6.40 -6.36 -16.22
CA SER A 31 7.44 -6.92 -15.35
C SER A 31 7.06 -8.28 -14.77
N HIS A 32 5.77 -8.49 -14.50
CA HIS A 32 5.29 -9.81 -14.06
C HIS A 32 5.44 -10.88 -15.14
N ARG A 33 5.23 -10.54 -16.41
CA ARG A 33 5.50 -11.46 -17.54
C ARG A 33 6.99 -11.84 -17.60
N VAL A 34 7.89 -10.90 -17.40
CA VAL A 34 9.32 -11.19 -17.30
C VAL A 34 9.59 -12.20 -16.18
N PHE A 35 8.97 -12.02 -15.02
CA PHE A 35 9.09 -12.97 -13.90
C PHE A 35 8.62 -14.38 -14.27
N VAL A 36 7.46 -14.48 -14.91
CA VAL A 36 6.86 -15.78 -15.29
C VAL A 36 7.68 -16.48 -16.39
N ASP A 37 8.12 -15.73 -17.38
CA ASP A 37 8.75 -16.30 -18.59
C ASP A 37 10.26 -16.53 -18.41
N GLU A 38 10.93 -15.67 -17.64
CA GLU A 38 12.41 -15.64 -17.56
C GLU A 38 12.94 -15.84 -16.14
N GLY A 39 12.10 -15.80 -15.12
CA GLY A 39 12.45 -16.05 -13.72
C GLY A 39 12.84 -14.81 -12.90
N VAL A 40 13.23 -15.07 -11.65
CA VAL A 40 13.50 -14.05 -10.62
C VAL A 40 14.67 -13.15 -10.99
N GLU A 41 15.76 -13.69 -11.51
CA GLU A 41 16.97 -12.91 -11.84
C GLU A 41 16.69 -11.93 -12.98
N ALA A 42 15.99 -12.38 -14.03
CA ALA A 42 15.59 -11.51 -15.13
C ALA A 42 14.62 -10.41 -14.68
N TYR A 43 13.67 -10.75 -13.82
CA TYR A 43 12.76 -9.80 -13.20
C TYR A 43 13.52 -8.74 -12.37
N HIS A 44 14.48 -9.16 -11.55
CA HIS A 44 15.33 -8.27 -10.77
C HIS A 44 16.07 -7.28 -11.68
N ALA A 45 16.77 -7.79 -12.68
CA ALA A 45 17.51 -6.97 -13.63
C ALA A 45 16.59 -6.01 -14.40
N TYR A 46 15.40 -6.46 -14.79
CA TYR A 46 14.39 -5.65 -15.47
C TYR A 46 13.95 -4.46 -14.61
N GLN A 47 13.62 -4.70 -13.35
CA GLN A 47 13.15 -3.65 -12.44
C GLN A 47 14.26 -2.66 -12.06
N VAL A 48 15.46 -3.14 -11.79
CA VAL A 48 16.60 -2.29 -11.47
C VAL A 48 16.97 -1.38 -12.65
N ALA A 49 17.01 -1.94 -13.86
CA ALA A 49 17.29 -1.15 -15.07
C ALA A 49 16.25 -0.05 -15.35
N ARG A 50 15.04 -0.21 -14.82
CA ARG A 50 13.89 0.69 -15.02
C ARG A 50 13.46 1.42 -13.76
N GLU A 51 14.32 1.50 -12.76
CA GLU A 51 13.95 2.09 -11.46
C GLU A 51 13.40 3.51 -11.55
N ASN A 52 13.82 4.28 -12.56
CA ASN A 52 13.36 5.65 -12.81
C ASN A 52 12.23 5.75 -13.85
N GLU A 53 11.82 4.64 -14.45
CA GLU A 53 10.66 4.61 -15.34
C GLU A 53 9.37 4.54 -14.54
N VAL A 54 8.56 5.58 -14.61
CA VAL A 54 7.30 5.71 -13.87
C VAL A 54 6.32 4.61 -14.27
N LEU A 55 5.78 3.92 -13.26
CA LEU A 55 4.72 2.94 -13.46
C LEU A 55 3.38 3.63 -13.73
N GLN A 56 2.58 3.04 -14.61
CA GLN A 56 1.23 3.49 -14.87
C GLN A 56 0.28 3.07 -13.75
N PRO A 57 -0.83 3.81 -13.55
CA PRO A 57 -1.84 3.43 -12.57
C PRO A 57 -2.37 2.02 -12.75
N GLY A 58 -2.48 1.27 -11.64
CA GLY A 58 -3.14 -0.03 -11.60
C GLY A 58 -4.64 0.09 -11.27
N VAL A 59 -5.28 -1.07 -11.09
CA VAL A 59 -6.75 -1.15 -10.91
C VAL A 59 -7.26 -0.41 -9.67
N ALA A 60 -6.46 -0.34 -8.60
CA ALA A 60 -6.86 0.32 -7.35
C ALA A 60 -6.34 1.75 -7.22
N PHE A 61 -5.56 2.26 -8.17
CA PHE A 61 -4.93 3.58 -8.09
C PHE A 61 -5.94 4.71 -7.87
N ALA A 62 -7.01 4.73 -8.65
CA ALA A 62 -8.03 5.77 -8.53
C ALA A 62 -8.73 5.75 -7.16
N LEU A 63 -8.99 4.57 -6.62
CA LEU A 63 -9.55 4.41 -5.28
C LEU A 63 -8.58 4.95 -4.21
N VAL A 64 -7.31 4.59 -4.31
CA VAL A 64 -6.27 5.05 -3.37
C VAL A 64 -6.15 6.58 -3.37
N ARG A 65 -6.13 7.21 -4.54
CA ARG A 65 -6.11 8.68 -4.64
C ARG A 65 -7.31 9.33 -3.95
N LYS A 66 -8.50 8.78 -4.14
CA LYS A 66 -9.73 9.28 -3.50
C LYS A 66 -9.69 9.11 -1.99
N LEU A 67 -9.22 7.96 -1.51
CA LEU A 67 -9.09 7.69 -0.08
C LEU A 67 -8.08 8.63 0.59
N LEU A 68 -6.92 8.83 -0.02
CA LEU A 68 -5.93 9.79 0.50
C LEU A 68 -6.43 11.23 0.48
N ALA A 69 -7.24 11.61 -0.52
CA ALA A 69 -7.83 12.95 -0.60
C ALA A 69 -8.82 13.23 0.55
N LEU A 70 -9.40 12.20 1.16
CA LEU A 70 -10.27 12.38 2.33
C LEU A 70 -9.54 13.01 3.51
N ASN A 71 -8.24 12.79 3.66
CA ASN A 71 -7.45 13.33 4.77
C ASN A 71 -7.51 14.87 4.84
N GLN A 72 -7.65 15.54 3.70
CA GLN A 72 -7.80 17.00 3.66
C GLN A 72 -9.17 17.49 4.17
N ARG A 73 -10.19 16.63 4.13
CA ARG A 73 -11.56 16.95 4.55
C ARG A 73 -11.87 16.49 5.96
N ILE A 74 -11.27 15.38 6.38
CA ILE A 74 -11.51 14.78 7.72
C ILE A 74 -10.85 15.64 8.81
N GLY A 75 -9.69 16.25 8.52
CA GLY A 75 -8.94 17.05 9.49
C GLY A 75 -8.50 16.21 10.69
N GLU A 76 -8.70 16.72 11.89
CA GLU A 76 -8.31 16.06 13.14
C GLU A 76 -9.25 14.91 13.56
N ALA A 77 -10.42 14.78 12.91
CA ALA A 77 -11.42 13.76 13.26
C ALA A 77 -11.00 12.33 12.91
N GLY A 78 -10.02 12.18 12.02
CA GLY A 78 -9.53 10.86 11.62
C GLY A 78 -8.44 10.94 10.57
N ARG A 79 -7.93 9.76 10.18
CA ARG A 79 -6.92 9.63 9.13
C ARG A 79 -7.11 8.34 8.35
N VAL A 80 -6.97 8.43 7.03
CA VAL A 80 -6.78 7.29 6.14
C VAL A 80 -5.27 7.12 5.90
N GLU A 81 -4.75 5.93 6.13
CA GLU A 81 -3.36 5.58 5.86
C GLU A 81 -3.31 4.42 4.88
N ILE A 82 -2.50 4.57 3.85
CA ILE A 82 -2.20 3.50 2.89
C ILE A 82 -0.79 2.99 3.18
N ILE A 83 -0.64 1.67 3.29
CA ILE A 83 0.63 1.00 3.51
C ILE A 83 0.89 0.07 2.33
N LEU A 84 2.07 0.18 1.72
CA LEU A 84 2.47 -0.71 0.64
C LEU A 84 2.94 -2.05 1.22
N LEU A 85 2.30 -3.13 0.80
CA LEU A 85 2.69 -4.50 1.14
C LEU A 85 3.09 -5.22 -0.13
N SER A 86 4.39 -5.31 -0.40
CA SER A 86 4.92 -5.77 -1.68
C SER A 86 5.75 -7.03 -1.55
N ARG A 87 5.58 -7.95 -2.49
CA ARG A 87 6.44 -9.13 -2.65
C ARG A 87 7.83 -8.80 -3.21
N ASN A 88 8.06 -7.60 -3.69
CA ASN A 88 9.37 -7.16 -4.16
C ASN A 88 10.41 -7.22 -3.04
N SER A 89 11.67 -7.31 -3.41
CA SER A 89 12.81 -6.96 -2.55
C SER A 89 12.95 -5.43 -2.48
N SER A 90 13.79 -4.94 -1.58
CA SER A 90 14.00 -3.49 -1.40
C SER A 90 14.52 -2.79 -2.66
N ASP A 91 15.39 -3.45 -3.41
CA ASP A 91 15.99 -2.93 -4.64
C ASP A 91 15.01 -2.98 -5.84
N THR A 92 14.25 -4.06 -6.00
CA THR A 92 13.21 -4.13 -7.04
C THR A 92 12.00 -3.25 -6.70
N GLY A 93 11.77 -2.98 -5.43
CA GLY A 93 10.72 -2.09 -4.94
C GLY A 93 11.00 -0.60 -5.17
N LEU A 94 12.23 -0.22 -5.49
CA LEU A 94 12.61 1.18 -5.67
C LEU A 94 11.82 1.84 -6.81
N ARG A 95 11.56 1.14 -7.89
CA ARG A 95 10.71 1.62 -9.00
C ARG A 95 9.28 1.96 -8.51
N VAL A 96 8.73 1.14 -7.62
CA VAL A 96 7.41 1.39 -7.03
C VAL A 96 7.44 2.65 -6.16
N PHE A 97 8.44 2.83 -5.32
CA PHE A 97 8.60 4.05 -4.53
C PHE A 97 8.80 5.30 -5.35
N ASN A 98 9.63 5.24 -6.40
CA ASN A 98 9.83 6.36 -7.31
C ASN A 98 8.51 6.74 -8.01
N SER A 99 7.70 5.75 -8.37
CA SER A 99 6.37 5.97 -8.95
C SER A 99 5.38 6.58 -7.95
N ILE A 100 5.39 6.13 -6.69
CA ILE A 100 4.61 6.73 -5.60
C ILE A 100 4.93 8.22 -5.46
N ARG A 101 6.21 8.57 -5.46
CA ARG A 101 6.67 9.96 -5.38
C ARG A 101 6.26 10.78 -6.59
N HIS A 102 6.41 10.21 -7.79
CA HIS A 102 6.02 10.88 -9.04
C HIS A 102 4.53 11.21 -9.05
N HIS A 103 3.69 10.27 -8.64
CA HIS A 103 2.23 10.46 -8.57
C HIS A 103 1.78 11.24 -7.33
N LYS A 104 2.70 11.68 -6.48
CA LYS A 104 2.44 12.46 -5.25
C LYS A 104 1.45 11.77 -4.31
N LEU A 105 1.58 10.46 -4.17
CA LEU A 105 0.80 9.69 -3.21
C LEU A 105 1.44 9.78 -1.81
N ASP A 106 0.63 10.07 -0.79
CA ASP A 106 1.09 10.08 0.61
C ASP A 106 1.13 8.65 1.16
N ILE A 107 2.10 7.87 0.69
CA ILE A 107 2.38 6.51 1.15
C ILE A 107 3.81 6.50 1.66
N THR A 108 3.98 6.41 2.98
CA THR A 108 5.29 6.54 3.64
C THR A 108 5.77 5.26 4.33
N ARG A 109 4.87 4.30 4.55
CA ARG A 109 5.21 3.00 5.15
C ARG A 109 5.05 1.88 4.15
N ALA A 110 5.99 0.93 4.18
CA ALA A 110 5.96 -0.23 3.31
C ALA A 110 6.62 -1.43 3.98
N ALA A 111 6.23 -2.63 3.54
CA ALA A 111 6.97 -3.86 3.79
C ALA A 111 7.27 -4.54 2.46
N PHE A 112 8.54 -4.92 2.28
CA PHE A 112 9.01 -5.73 1.16
C PHE A 112 9.35 -7.12 1.66
N THR A 113 8.71 -8.14 1.09
CA THR A 113 8.79 -9.51 1.61
C THR A 113 9.79 -10.39 0.87
N GLY A 114 10.35 -9.93 -0.24
CA GLY A 114 11.31 -10.70 -1.03
C GLY A 114 10.71 -11.99 -1.60
N GLY A 115 9.45 -11.97 -2.02
CA GLY A 115 8.76 -13.09 -2.65
C GLY A 115 7.72 -13.79 -1.77
N ALA A 116 7.80 -13.66 -0.43
CA ALA A 116 6.82 -14.24 0.47
C ALA A 116 5.47 -13.48 0.41
N SER A 117 4.37 -14.16 0.74
CA SER A 117 3.08 -13.50 0.82
C SER A 117 3.08 -12.41 1.92
N PRO A 118 2.57 -11.20 1.63
CA PRO A 118 2.57 -10.10 2.58
C PRO A 118 1.50 -10.21 3.67
N TYR A 119 0.65 -11.25 3.68
CA TYR A 119 -0.49 -11.36 4.60
C TYR A 119 -0.11 -11.26 6.09
N ARG A 120 1.10 -11.70 6.44
CA ARG A 120 1.61 -11.63 7.83
C ARG A 120 1.74 -10.19 8.33
N TYR A 121 1.98 -9.26 7.44
CA TYR A 121 2.15 -7.84 7.79
C TYR A 121 0.82 -7.10 7.90
N VAL A 122 -0.26 -7.66 7.35
CA VAL A 122 -1.61 -7.08 7.45
C VAL A 122 -2.00 -6.90 8.92
N GLY A 123 -1.83 -7.94 9.75
CA GLY A 123 -2.07 -7.86 11.18
C GLY A 123 -1.07 -6.97 11.92
N ALA A 124 0.21 -7.02 11.56
CA ALA A 124 1.27 -6.23 12.20
C ALA A 124 1.09 -4.71 12.02
N PHE A 125 0.46 -4.30 10.93
CA PHE A 125 0.14 -2.89 10.66
C PHE A 125 -1.28 -2.50 11.10
N ASP A 126 -2.04 -3.40 11.73
CA ASP A 126 -3.45 -3.19 12.06
C ASP A 126 -4.29 -2.77 10.85
N ALA A 127 -4.05 -3.38 9.70
CA ALA A 127 -4.78 -3.05 8.49
C ALA A 127 -6.23 -3.54 8.57
N HIS A 128 -7.16 -2.65 8.27
CA HIS A 128 -8.60 -2.91 8.25
C HIS A 128 -9.07 -3.45 6.89
N LEU A 129 -8.32 -3.13 5.83
CA LEU A 129 -8.62 -3.54 4.47
C LEU A 129 -7.31 -3.90 3.77
N PHE A 130 -7.35 -4.94 2.95
CA PHE A 130 -6.21 -5.33 2.10
C PHE A 130 -6.63 -5.40 0.64
N LEU A 131 -5.94 -4.64 -0.21
CA LEU A 131 -6.16 -4.57 -1.65
C LEU A 131 -5.04 -5.29 -2.38
N SER A 132 -5.36 -6.35 -3.09
CA SER A 132 -4.40 -7.15 -3.84
C SER A 132 -5.00 -7.61 -5.17
N ALA A 133 -4.13 -7.79 -6.17
CA ALA A 133 -4.46 -8.45 -7.43
C ALA A 133 -4.27 -9.98 -7.36
N ASP A 134 -3.77 -10.51 -6.25
CA ASP A 134 -3.55 -11.94 -6.03
C ASP A 134 -4.66 -12.53 -5.14
N PRO A 135 -5.53 -13.40 -5.68
CA PRO A 135 -6.61 -14.02 -4.90
C PRO A 135 -6.13 -14.88 -3.72
N SER A 136 -4.94 -15.47 -3.82
CA SER A 136 -4.35 -16.26 -2.74
C SER A 136 -3.96 -15.39 -1.55
N ASP A 137 -3.36 -14.24 -1.80
CA ASP A 137 -3.02 -13.27 -0.75
C ASP A 137 -4.27 -12.73 -0.05
N VAL A 138 -5.34 -12.47 -0.82
CA VAL A 138 -6.62 -12.02 -0.27
C VAL A 138 -7.22 -13.09 0.66
N ARG A 139 -7.24 -14.36 0.22
CA ARG A 139 -7.74 -15.45 1.07
C ARG A 139 -6.96 -15.59 2.37
N GLN A 140 -5.63 -15.47 2.30
CA GLN A 140 -4.77 -15.56 3.48
C GLN A 140 -4.97 -14.38 4.43
N ALA A 141 -5.14 -13.18 3.91
CA ALA A 141 -5.44 -11.98 4.70
C ALA A 141 -6.79 -12.10 5.42
N LEU A 142 -7.83 -12.58 4.73
CA LEU A 142 -9.14 -12.86 5.33
C LEU A 142 -9.04 -13.89 6.44
N ALA A 143 -8.30 -14.98 6.24
CA ALA A 143 -8.10 -16.00 7.26
C ALA A 143 -7.30 -15.47 8.47
N ALA A 144 -6.49 -14.44 8.28
CA ALA A 144 -5.75 -13.76 9.35
C ALA A 144 -6.54 -12.64 10.05
N GLY A 145 -7.79 -12.42 9.66
CA GLY A 145 -8.71 -11.50 10.33
C GLY A 145 -8.79 -10.08 9.76
N CYS A 146 -8.35 -9.88 8.51
CA CYS A 146 -8.50 -8.61 7.81
C CYS A 146 -9.79 -8.57 6.99
#